data_53b537104878455bc98b960b25bd18e3
#
_entry.id   53b537104878455bc98b960b25bd18e3
#
_cell.length_a   1.000
_cell.length_b   1.000
_cell.length_c   1.000
_cell.angle_alpha   90.00
_cell.angle_beta   90.00
_cell.angle_gamma   90.00
#
_symmetry.space_group_name_H-M   'P 1'
#
loop_
_entity.id
_entity.type
_entity.pdbx_description
1 polymer ?
#
loop_
_entity_poly.entity_id
_entity_poly.type
_entity_poly.pdbx_seq_one_letter_code
_entity_poly.pdbx_strand_id
1 'polypeptide(L)'
;KVSGLILCYPVITSKEEYTPLESIHNLLGDTYEEKKEEMALETQVGEQVPPAFLWHTFEDKTVPFQNSLLFVEAMGKVKIPVEYHLYPEGNHGLSLADETLVRVDGSGIQKECQSWMPLLKTWLHRMCEKNKKMA
;
A
#
# COMPACT_ATOMS: atom_id res chain seq x y z
N LYS A 1 -2.39 -20.24 3.58
CA LYS A 1 -1.55 -19.10 4.01
C LYS A 1 -1.31 -18.18 2.82
N VAL A 2 -1.46 -16.88 2.99
CA VAL A 2 -1.15 -15.86 1.96
C VAL A 2 0.36 -15.82 1.76
N SER A 3 0.83 -15.87 0.50
CA SER A 3 2.26 -15.95 0.15
C SER A 3 2.93 -14.59 -0.03
N GLY A 4 2.17 -13.54 -0.23
CA GLY A 4 2.65 -12.17 -0.42
C GLY A 4 1.51 -11.16 -0.45
N LEU A 5 1.82 -9.89 -0.18
CA LEU A 5 0.90 -8.76 -0.26
C LEU A 5 1.31 -7.83 -1.40
N ILE A 6 0.34 -7.34 -2.14
CA ILE A 6 0.51 -6.29 -3.15
C ILE A 6 -0.41 -5.14 -2.73
N LEU A 7 0.18 -4.03 -2.33
CA LEU A 7 -0.53 -2.89 -1.77
C LEU A 7 -0.28 -1.64 -2.63
N CYS A 8 -1.34 -1.12 -3.21
CA CYS A 8 -1.31 0.09 -4.02
C CYS A 8 -1.91 1.23 -3.21
N TYR A 9 -1.11 2.25 -2.88
CA TYR A 9 -1.57 3.43 -2.13
C TYR A 9 -2.53 3.10 -0.98
N PRO A 10 -2.15 2.19 -0.05
CA PRO A 10 -3.06 1.63 0.96
C PRO A 10 -3.34 2.60 2.10
N VAL A 11 -4.52 2.48 2.70
CA VAL A 11 -4.80 3.01 4.04
C VAL A 11 -4.27 1.99 5.06
N ILE A 12 -3.37 2.41 5.92
CA ILE A 12 -2.68 1.54 6.89
C ILE A 12 -2.94 1.96 8.33
N THR A 13 -2.85 3.26 8.61
CA THR A 13 -2.91 3.77 9.98
C THR A 13 -4.26 4.38 10.31
N SER A 14 -4.63 4.35 11.58
CA SER A 14 -5.76 5.11 12.13
C SER A 14 -5.36 6.47 12.71
N LYS A 15 -4.09 6.89 12.56
CA LYS A 15 -3.64 8.21 12.99
C LYS A 15 -4.34 9.29 12.17
N GLU A 16 -5.08 10.18 12.84
CA GLU A 16 -5.88 11.24 12.22
C GLU A 16 -5.09 12.13 11.26
N GLU A 17 -3.80 12.33 11.55
CA GLU A 17 -2.88 13.09 10.71
C GLU A 17 -2.70 12.51 9.29
N TYR A 18 -2.80 11.18 9.13
CA TYR A 18 -2.52 10.47 7.88
C TYR A 18 -3.70 9.67 7.34
N THR A 19 -4.84 9.77 7.99
CA THR A 19 -5.98 8.93 7.66
C THR A 19 -7.09 9.74 7.04
N PRO A 20 -7.67 9.29 5.90
CA PRO A 20 -8.96 9.78 5.47
C PRO A 20 -10.00 9.32 6.50
N LEU A 21 -10.29 10.16 7.50
CA LEU A 21 -11.17 9.85 8.64
C LEU A 21 -12.51 9.25 8.20
N GLU A 22 -13.08 9.74 7.12
CA GLU A 22 -14.31 9.20 6.55
C GLU A 22 -14.24 7.70 6.25
N SER A 23 -13.08 7.21 5.77
CA SER A 23 -12.91 5.80 5.42
C SER A 23 -13.02 4.90 6.64
N ILE A 24 -12.39 5.28 7.76
CA ILE A 24 -12.44 4.49 9.00
C ILE A 24 -13.78 4.65 9.69
N HIS A 25 -14.35 5.86 9.73
CA HIS A 25 -15.68 6.09 10.25
C HIS A 25 -16.74 5.28 9.50
N ASN A 26 -16.70 5.28 8.17
CA ASN A 26 -17.62 4.50 7.34
C ASN A 26 -17.47 2.99 7.55
N LEU A 27 -16.25 2.52 7.82
CA LEU A 27 -15.98 1.10 8.10
C LEU A 27 -16.49 0.67 9.47
N LEU A 28 -16.24 1.47 10.49
CA LEU A 28 -16.50 1.14 11.89
C LEU A 28 -17.87 1.60 12.40
N GLY A 29 -18.47 2.62 11.76
CA GLY A 29 -19.75 3.18 12.19
C GLY A 29 -19.76 3.54 13.67
N ASP A 30 -20.78 3.10 14.39
CA ASP A 30 -20.97 3.39 15.83
C ASP A 30 -19.89 2.78 16.73
N THR A 31 -19.07 1.86 16.21
CA THR A 31 -17.97 1.22 16.96
C THR A 31 -16.63 1.93 16.78
N TYR A 32 -16.62 3.11 16.14
CA TYR A 32 -15.37 3.83 15.82
C TYR A 32 -14.47 4.04 17.03
N GLU A 33 -15.00 4.64 18.11
CA GLU A 33 -14.20 4.94 19.31
C GLU A 33 -13.63 3.71 20.00
N GLU A 34 -14.32 2.57 19.90
CA GLU A 34 -13.89 1.31 20.52
C GLU A 34 -12.83 0.59 19.69
N LYS A 35 -12.88 0.72 18.33
CA LYS A 35 -12.11 -0.12 17.40
C LYS A 35 -11.11 0.62 16.53
N LYS A 36 -11.03 1.94 16.60
CA LYS A 36 -10.10 2.71 15.76
C LYS A 36 -8.64 2.28 15.91
N GLU A 37 -8.23 1.87 17.11
CA GLU A 37 -6.87 1.38 17.35
C GLU A 37 -6.60 0.05 16.61
N GLU A 38 -7.62 -0.77 16.40
CA GLU A 38 -7.51 -2.00 15.62
C GLU A 38 -7.23 -1.72 14.12
N MET A 39 -7.53 -0.50 13.65
CA MET A 39 -7.27 -0.06 12.27
C MET A 39 -5.87 0.50 12.08
N ALA A 40 -5.06 0.58 13.13
CA ALA A 40 -3.63 0.89 13.04
C ALA A 40 -2.86 -0.37 12.62
N LEU A 41 -2.95 -0.75 11.34
CA LEU A 41 -2.42 -2.02 10.83
C LEU A 41 -0.90 -2.13 10.97
N GLU A 42 -0.19 -1.00 10.99
CA GLU A 42 1.25 -0.97 11.25
C GLU A 42 1.62 -1.52 12.64
N THR A 43 0.71 -1.42 13.60
CA THR A 43 0.93 -1.94 14.96
C THR A 43 0.71 -3.46 15.06
N GLN A 44 0.04 -4.04 14.06
CA GLN A 44 -0.30 -5.46 14.01
C GLN A 44 0.67 -6.28 13.16
N VAL A 45 1.68 -5.64 12.59
CA VAL A 45 2.71 -6.33 11.81
C VAL A 45 3.55 -7.20 12.72
N GLY A 46 3.57 -8.50 12.44
CA GLY A 46 4.34 -9.51 13.14
C GLY A 46 4.79 -10.62 12.18
N GLU A 47 5.36 -11.69 12.70
CA GLU A 47 5.93 -12.80 11.89
C GLU A 47 4.92 -13.51 10.99
N GLN A 48 3.62 -13.35 11.25
CA GLN A 48 2.53 -13.90 10.43
C GLN A 48 2.37 -13.17 9.10
N VAL A 49 2.85 -11.92 8.98
CA VAL A 49 2.70 -11.10 7.76
C VAL A 49 3.66 -11.62 6.69
N PRO A 50 3.18 -11.88 5.45
CA PRO A 50 4.06 -12.31 4.38
C PRO A 50 4.84 -11.13 3.79
N PRO A 51 5.88 -11.40 2.96
CA PRO A 51 6.57 -10.35 2.19
C PRO A 51 5.59 -9.47 1.41
N ALA A 52 5.92 -8.20 1.27
CA ALA A 52 5.02 -7.23 0.64
C ALA A 52 5.72 -6.43 -0.47
N PHE A 53 4.93 -6.07 -1.47
CA PHE A 53 5.25 -5.08 -2.50
C PHE A 53 4.28 -3.91 -2.34
N LEU A 54 4.82 -2.69 -2.21
CA LEU A 54 4.02 -1.46 -2.08
C LEU A 54 4.44 -0.43 -3.12
N TRP A 55 3.48 0.40 -3.53
CA TRP A 55 3.79 1.64 -4.20
C TRP A 55 2.81 2.76 -3.81
N HIS A 56 3.26 3.99 -3.88
CA HIS A 56 2.51 5.19 -3.53
C HIS A 56 3.04 6.39 -4.32
N THR A 57 2.30 7.50 -4.32
CA THR A 57 2.77 8.78 -4.81
C THR A 57 2.92 9.77 -3.66
N PHE A 58 3.95 10.61 -3.72
CA PHE A 58 4.23 11.62 -2.70
C PHE A 58 3.14 12.69 -2.62
N GLU A 59 2.52 13.02 -3.76
CA GLU A 59 1.46 14.03 -3.87
C GLU A 59 0.05 13.51 -3.55
N ASP A 60 -0.10 12.26 -3.15
CA ASP A 60 -1.40 11.70 -2.78
C ASP A 60 -2.00 12.45 -1.59
N LYS A 61 -3.02 13.27 -1.87
CA LYS A 61 -3.73 14.08 -0.87
C LYS A 61 -4.92 13.36 -0.26
N THR A 62 -5.36 12.26 -0.84
CA THR A 62 -6.49 11.46 -0.34
C THR A 62 -6.03 10.48 0.72
N VAL A 63 -4.95 9.74 0.42
CA VAL A 63 -4.29 8.84 1.37
C VAL A 63 -2.83 9.22 1.42
N PRO A 64 -2.39 9.96 2.44
CA PRO A 64 -0.99 10.36 2.58
C PRO A 64 -0.03 9.16 2.53
N PHE A 65 1.08 9.31 1.78
CA PHE A 65 2.07 8.24 1.58
C PHE A 65 2.71 7.72 2.89
N GLN A 66 2.59 8.49 3.97
CA GLN A 66 3.01 8.08 5.31
C GLN A 66 2.36 6.77 5.76
N ASN A 67 1.15 6.46 5.28
CA ASN A 67 0.53 5.15 5.48
C ASN A 67 1.46 4.02 5.03
N SER A 68 1.99 4.09 3.81
CA SER A 68 2.94 3.11 3.30
C SER A 68 4.26 3.10 4.08
N LEU A 69 4.79 4.27 4.47
CA LEU A 69 6.03 4.35 5.25
C LEU A 69 5.90 3.68 6.61
N LEU A 70 4.82 3.90 7.33
CA LEU A 70 4.57 3.26 8.62
C LEU A 70 4.54 1.74 8.50
N PHE A 71 3.91 1.22 7.44
CA PHE A 71 3.90 -0.21 7.19
C PHE A 71 5.29 -0.77 6.85
N VAL A 72 6.04 -0.08 5.99
CA VAL A 72 7.43 -0.46 5.64
C VAL A 72 8.32 -0.48 6.88
N GLU A 73 8.21 0.54 7.74
CA GLU A 73 8.95 0.59 9.01
C GLU A 73 8.60 -0.60 9.92
N ALA A 74 7.31 -0.90 10.06
CA ALA A 74 6.85 -2.02 10.87
C ALA A 74 7.37 -3.37 10.32
N MET A 75 7.32 -3.59 9.00
CA MET A 75 7.90 -4.77 8.33
C MET A 75 9.40 -4.88 8.59
N GLY A 76 10.13 -3.76 8.54
CA GLY A 76 11.56 -3.71 8.80
C GLY A 76 11.93 -4.12 10.24
N LYS A 77 11.12 -3.70 11.23
CA LYS A 77 11.31 -4.07 12.65
C LYS A 77 11.24 -5.59 12.88
N VAL A 78 10.35 -6.28 12.17
CA VAL A 78 10.20 -7.74 12.24
C VAL A 78 11.03 -8.48 11.16
N LYS A 79 11.87 -7.77 10.41
CA LYS A 79 12.77 -8.31 9.37
C LYS A 79 12.05 -9.09 8.26
N ILE A 80 10.81 -8.74 7.96
CA ILE A 80 10.08 -9.32 6.84
C ILE A 80 10.38 -8.51 5.58
N PRO A 81 10.75 -9.15 4.46
CA PRO A 81 11.09 -8.44 3.22
C PRO A 81 9.94 -7.60 2.69
N VAL A 82 10.25 -6.35 2.35
CA VAL A 82 9.32 -5.42 1.73
C VAL A 82 10.01 -4.69 0.58
N GLU A 83 9.30 -4.51 -0.52
CA GLU A 83 9.72 -3.67 -1.65
C GLU A 83 8.76 -2.50 -1.75
N TYR A 84 9.28 -1.26 -1.72
CA TYR A 84 8.49 -0.05 -1.72
C TYR A 84 8.96 0.94 -2.79
N HIS A 85 8.02 1.44 -3.58
CA HIS A 85 8.25 2.46 -4.60
C HIS A 85 7.41 3.69 -4.30
N LEU A 86 8.07 4.82 -4.04
CA LEU A 86 7.45 6.12 -3.85
C LEU A 86 7.74 7.00 -5.06
N TYR A 87 6.72 7.31 -5.84
CA TYR A 87 6.80 8.20 -6.99
C TYR A 87 6.57 9.65 -6.58
N PRO A 88 7.26 10.64 -7.20
CA PRO A 88 7.16 12.03 -6.78
C PRO A 88 5.77 12.62 -7.03
N GLU A 89 5.16 12.30 -8.16
CA GLU A 89 3.94 12.93 -8.65
C GLU A 89 2.80 11.94 -8.83
N GLY A 90 1.57 12.43 -8.66
CA GLY A 90 0.35 11.72 -8.98
C GLY A 90 -0.69 11.75 -7.86
N ASN A 91 -1.95 11.76 -8.27
CA ASN A 91 -3.10 11.71 -7.37
C ASN A 91 -3.39 10.28 -6.90
N HIS A 92 -4.26 10.15 -5.91
CA HIS A 92 -4.73 8.85 -5.43
C HIS A 92 -5.43 8.03 -6.52
N GLY A 93 -5.28 6.71 -6.47
CA GLY A 93 -6.09 5.80 -7.28
C GLY A 93 -5.67 5.73 -8.75
N LEU A 94 -4.38 5.77 -9.05
CA LEU A 94 -3.85 5.76 -10.42
C LEU A 94 -3.95 4.42 -11.15
N SER A 95 -4.23 3.31 -10.48
CA SER A 95 -4.30 1.98 -11.11
C SER A 95 -3.05 1.67 -11.95
N LEU A 96 -3.18 1.46 -13.27
CA LEU A 96 -2.07 1.25 -14.17
C LEU A 96 -1.35 2.55 -14.56
N ALA A 97 -1.92 3.71 -14.21
CA ALA A 97 -1.42 5.05 -14.53
C ALA A 97 -1.26 5.32 -16.04
N ASP A 98 -2.04 4.62 -16.85
CA ASP A 98 -2.06 4.69 -18.31
C ASP A 98 -3.43 5.14 -18.85
N GLU A 99 -3.62 5.02 -20.16
CA GLU A 99 -4.83 5.45 -20.85
C GLU A 99 -6.11 4.71 -20.43
N THR A 100 -5.98 3.57 -19.71
CA THR A 100 -7.14 2.84 -19.18
C THR A 100 -7.83 3.56 -18.04
N LEU A 101 -7.16 4.55 -17.43
CA LEU A 101 -7.67 5.38 -16.33
C LEU A 101 -7.74 6.88 -16.73
N VAL A 102 -8.15 7.22 -17.91
CA VAL A 102 -8.39 8.62 -18.25
C VAL A 102 -9.64 9.13 -17.53
N ARG A 103 -9.45 10.10 -16.63
CA ARG A 103 -10.56 10.80 -15.97
C ARG A 103 -11.10 11.92 -16.86
N VAL A 104 -12.29 12.41 -16.54
CA VAL A 104 -12.98 13.49 -17.30
C VAL A 104 -12.12 14.76 -17.40
N ASP A 105 -11.29 15.04 -16.39
CA ASP A 105 -10.37 16.17 -16.34
C ASP A 105 -9.01 15.90 -17.03
N GLY A 106 -8.87 14.73 -17.69
CA GLY A 106 -7.62 14.31 -18.34
C GLY A 106 -6.55 13.79 -17.38
N SER A 107 -6.80 13.78 -16.08
CA SER A 107 -5.89 13.19 -15.09
C SER A 107 -5.94 11.67 -15.09
N GLY A 108 -4.96 11.04 -14.45
CA GLY A 108 -4.88 9.58 -14.31
C GLY A 108 -3.75 8.95 -15.10
N ILE A 109 -3.20 9.64 -16.11
CA ILE A 109 -1.99 9.18 -16.83
C ILE A 109 -0.76 9.74 -16.11
N GLN A 110 0.07 8.85 -15.58
CA GLN A 110 1.34 9.18 -14.93
C GLN A 110 2.42 8.22 -15.40
N LYS A 111 3.19 8.65 -16.42
CA LYS A 111 4.17 7.78 -17.10
C LYS A 111 5.20 7.17 -16.17
N GLU A 112 5.69 7.93 -15.19
CA GLU A 112 6.68 7.43 -14.23
C GLU A 112 6.10 6.31 -13.36
N CYS A 113 4.84 6.47 -12.94
CA CYS A 113 4.16 5.46 -12.14
C CYS A 113 3.94 4.14 -12.89
N GLN A 114 3.85 4.13 -14.23
CA GLN A 114 3.65 2.92 -15.02
C GLN A 114 4.73 1.87 -14.79
N SER A 115 5.90 2.28 -14.30
CA SER A 115 6.99 1.37 -13.96
C SER A 115 6.67 0.40 -12.82
N TRP A 116 5.65 0.66 -12.00
CA TRP A 116 5.29 -0.23 -10.89
C TRP A 116 4.89 -1.63 -11.35
N MET A 117 4.23 -1.75 -12.50
CA MET A 117 3.76 -3.05 -13.01
C MET A 117 4.91 -3.98 -13.44
N PRO A 118 5.91 -3.57 -14.25
CA PRO A 118 7.07 -4.42 -14.52
C PRO A 118 7.90 -4.71 -13.26
N LEU A 119 8.00 -3.78 -12.30
CA LEU A 119 8.65 -4.04 -11.02
C LEU A 119 7.91 -5.11 -10.21
N LEU A 120 6.57 -5.03 -10.14
CA LEU A 120 5.76 -6.06 -9.51
C LEU A 120 5.94 -7.43 -10.18
N LYS A 121 5.98 -7.51 -11.52
CA LYS A 121 6.24 -8.77 -12.23
C LYS A 121 7.57 -9.39 -11.81
N THR A 122 8.61 -8.57 -11.71
CA THR A 122 9.94 -9.03 -11.24
C THR A 122 9.88 -9.52 -9.80
N TRP A 123 9.18 -8.81 -8.93
CA TRP A 123 8.98 -9.22 -7.53
C TRP A 123 8.25 -10.56 -7.43
N LEU A 124 7.17 -10.75 -8.19
CA LEU A 124 6.40 -12.00 -8.22
C LEU A 124 7.26 -13.18 -8.70
N HIS A 125 8.08 -13.01 -9.74
CA HIS A 125 9.00 -14.06 -10.19
C HIS A 125 9.95 -14.48 -9.08
N ARG A 126 10.59 -13.54 -8.38
CA ARG A 126 11.46 -13.83 -7.23
C ARG A 126 10.75 -14.60 -6.13
N MET A 127 9.48 -14.22 -5.83
CA MET A 127 8.67 -14.92 -4.83
C MET A 127 8.36 -16.36 -5.22
N CYS A 128 7.99 -16.59 -6.49
CA CYS A 128 7.72 -17.93 -7.02
C CYS A 128 8.97 -18.83 -6.98
N GLU A 129 10.15 -18.30 -7.33
CA GLU A 129 11.41 -19.07 -7.31
C GLU A 129 11.81 -19.45 -5.88
N LYS A 130 11.64 -18.55 -4.90
CA LYS A 130 11.92 -18.87 -3.50
C LYS A 130 11.01 -19.97 -2.97
N ASN A 131 9.72 -19.92 -3.31
CA ASN A 131 8.76 -20.95 -2.87
C ASN A 131 9.07 -22.32 -3.49
N LYS A 132 9.55 -22.39 -4.75
CA LYS A 132 9.97 -23.65 -5.37
C LYS A 132 11.21 -24.27 -4.70
N LYS A 133 12.11 -23.46 -4.16
CA LYS A 133 13.32 -23.94 -3.46
C LYS A 133 13.05 -24.42 -2.04
N MET A 134 11.90 -24.04 -1.46
CA MET A 134 11.50 -24.45 -0.10
C MET A 134 10.52 -25.63 -0.08
N ALA A 135 9.99 -26.01 -1.23
CA ALA A 135 9.11 -27.17 -1.43
C ALA A 135 9.92 -28.41 -1.80
#